data_3a8c2c943f86564831710f39a5627a0e
#
_entry.id   3a8c2c943f86564831710f39a5627a0e
#
_cell.length_a   1.000
_cell.length_b   1.000
_cell.length_c   1.000
_cell.angle_alpha   90.00
_cell.angle_beta   90.00
_cell.angle_gamma   90.00
#
_symmetry.space_group_name_H-M   'P 1'
#
loop_
_entity.id
_entity.type
_entity.pdbx_description
1 polymer ?
#
loop_
_entity_poly.entity_id
_entity_poly.type
_entity_poly.pdbx_seq_one_letter_code
_entity_poly.pdbx_strand_id
1 'polypeptide(L)'
;DIHYRGGKDAAALYFRINPDSHFFSGKGLILGGSHSPNLNSNHSLVGDLSAILIQNVNPLINFIRVPSKKIALMSEWETKIEAIANSTIPVNVTSLSGVPSWMLVLIKRILEKTGKQTLEEVWPNLEVFFHGGVAFTPYREQYKQVIHSKMMHYVETYNASEGYFGTQNDLSDPAMLLMIDYGIFYEFVPLEEVDKENPRAYCLEEVELNKNYAMVISTSCGLWRYMIG
;
A
#
# COMPACT_ATOMS: atom_id res chain seq x y z
N ASP A 1 -4.55 7.16 14.65
CA ASP A 1 -4.98 6.37 13.51
C ASP A 1 -3.86 5.47 13.01
N ILE A 2 -4.07 4.15 13.05
CA ILE A 2 -3.05 3.11 12.79
C ILE A 2 -2.54 3.13 11.35
N HIS A 3 -3.36 3.50 10.36
CA HIS A 3 -2.93 3.53 8.97
C HIS A 3 -1.92 4.66 8.70
N TYR A 4 -2.12 5.84 9.30
CA TYR A 4 -1.12 6.92 9.20
C TYR A 4 0.15 6.60 9.97
N ARG A 5 0.02 5.90 11.11
CA ARG A 5 1.17 5.36 11.84
C ARG A 5 1.91 4.35 10.97
N GLY A 6 1.20 3.38 10.38
CA GLY A 6 1.76 2.36 9.49
C GLY A 6 2.52 2.96 8.31
N GLY A 7 1.96 3.97 7.65
CA GLY A 7 2.64 4.66 6.56
C GLY A 7 3.93 5.38 6.99
N LYS A 8 3.95 5.98 8.20
CA LYS A 8 5.17 6.60 8.76
C LYS A 8 6.22 5.55 9.12
N ASP A 9 5.78 4.45 9.75
CA ASP A 9 6.69 3.39 10.19
C ASP A 9 7.26 2.63 8.98
N ALA A 10 6.48 2.43 7.91
CA ALA A 10 6.97 1.88 6.65
C ALA A 10 8.08 2.76 6.04
N ALA A 11 7.89 4.08 6.00
CA ALA A 11 8.91 5.00 5.54
C ALA A 11 10.16 4.98 6.45
N ALA A 12 9.97 4.97 7.77
CA ALA A 12 11.07 4.90 8.74
C ALA A 12 11.87 3.60 8.62
N LEU A 13 11.19 2.46 8.45
CA LEU A 13 11.82 1.17 8.19
C LEU A 13 12.59 1.19 6.87
N TYR A 14 12.03 1.78 5.82
CA TYR A 14 12.73 1.92 4.55
C TYR A 14 14.03 2.74 4.68
N PHE A 15 14.02 3.87 5.39
CA PHE A 15 15.26 4.61 5.68
C PHE A 15 16.28 3.82 6.50
N ARG A 16 15.81 2.94 7.37
CA ARG A 16 16.72 2.07 8.15
C ARG A 16 17.43 1.06 7.26
N ILE A 17 16.75 0.49 6.26
CA ILE A 17 17.33 -0.50 5.33
C ILE A 17 18.04 0.16 4.14
N ASN A 18 17.73 1.42 3.82
CA ASN A 18 18.37 2.23 2.80
C ASN A 18 18.71 3.62 3.35
N PRO A 19 19.81 3.78 4.12
CA PRO A 19 20.16 5.06 4.77
C PRO A 19 20.47 6.18 3.77
N ASP A 20 20.92 5.84 2.57
CA ASP A 20 21.25 6.79 1.50
C ASP A 20 20.04 7.15 0.63
N SER A 21 18.84 6.82 1.07
CA SER A 21 17.60 7.08 0.33
C SER A 21 17.39 8.55 0.02
N HIS A 22 16.97 8.80 -1.20
CA HIS A 22 16.54 10.12 -1.68
C HIS A 22 15.01 10.26 -1.72
N PHE A 23 14.29 9.39 -1.02
CA PHE A 23 12.83 9.32 -0.98
C PHE A 23 12.15 10.69 -0.84
N PHE A 24 12.65 11.57 0.03
CA PHE A 24 12.10 12.92 0.24
C PHE A 24 12.68 14.00 -0.68
N SER A 25 13.57 13.68 -1.62
CA SER A 25 14.08 14.65 -2.60
C SER A 25 13.06 15.02 -3.68
N GLY A 26 12.00 14.25 -3.79
CA GLY A 26 10.88 14.46 -4.72
C GLY A 26 9.54 14.25 -4.08
N LYS A 27 8.57 13.79 -4.86
CA LYS A 27 7.21 13.51 -4.40
C LYS A 27 6.86 12.03 -4.51
N GLY A 28 6.06 11.56 -3.55
CA GLY A 28 5.46 10.24 -3.61
C GLY A 28 4.18 10.25 -4.47
N LEU A 29 4.10 9.37 -5.46
CA LEU A 29 2.87 9.13 -6.21
C LEU A 29 2.02 8.10 -5.48
N ILE A 30 0.82 8.51 -5.06
CA ILE A 30 -0.14 7.65 -4.36
C ILE A 30 -1.33 7.39 -5.27
N LEU A 31 -1.52 6.13 -5.65
CA LEU A 31 -2.68 5.67 -6.41
C LEU A 31 -3.63 4.92 -5.46
N GLY A 32 -4.73 5.56 -5.12
CA GLY A 32 -5.78 5.00 -4.27
C GLY A 32 -7.10 4.83 -5.01
N GLY A 33 -8.05 4.18 -4.35
CA GLY A 33 -9.41 4.00 -4.82
C GLY A 33 -10.25 5.28 -4.81
N SER A 34 -11.56 5.15 -4.79
CA SER A 34 -12.51 6.23 -4.96
C SER A 34 -13.49 6.33 -3.81
N HIS A 35 -14.14 7.48 -3.68
CA HIS A 35 -15.32 7.63 -2.83
C HIS A 35 -16.56 7.03 -3.48
N SER A 36 -17.53 6.70 -2.62
CA SER A 36 -18.91 6.43 -3.00
C SER A 36 -19.81 7.63 -2.63
N PRO A 37 -19.76 8.71 -3.40
CA PRO A 37 -20.37 10.00 -2.98
C PRO A 37 -21.87 9.91 -2.74
N ASN A 38 -22.57 9.02 -3.42
CA ASN A 38 -24.01 8.78 -3.25
C ASN A 38 -24.39 8.14 -1.91
N LEU A 39 -23.40 7.57 -1.20
CA LEU A 39 -23.58 6.93 0.12
C LEU A 39 -23.07 7.83 1.24
N ASN A 40 -22.43 8.95 0.92
CA ASN A 40 -21.96 9.91 1.93
C ASN A 40 -23.12 10.65 2.57
N SER A 41 -23.00 10.89 3.87
CA SER A 41 -23.90 11.79 4.62
C SER A 41 -23.10 12.97 5.19
N ASN A 42 -23.80 13.93 5.83
CA ASN A 42 -23.14 15.06 6.47
C ASN A 42 -22.16 14.65 7.58
N HIS A 43 -22.26 13.42 8.07
CA HIS A 43 -21.48 12.90 9.21
C HIS A 43 -20.68 11.64 8.90
N SER A 44 -20.77 11.10 7.67
CA SER A 44 -20.05 9.88 7.29
C SER A 44 -19.52 9.95 5.86
N LEU A 45 -18.30 9.41 5.67
CA LEU A 45 -17.70 9.21 4.37
C LEU A 45 -17.72 7.70 4.06
N VAL A 46 -18.18 7.35 2.87
CA VAL A 46 -18.18 5.97 2.37
C VAL A 46 -17.30 5.88 1.13
N GLY A 47 -16.45 4.87 1.07
CA GLY A 47 -15.53 4.67 -0.06
C GLY A 47 -14.38 3.74 0.31
N ASP A 48 -13.46 3.57 -0.62
CA ASP A 48 -12.24 2.82 -0.38
C ASP A 48 -11.42 3.43 0.77
N LEU A 49 -10.77 2.58 1.57
CA LEU A 49 -9.90 3.01 2.66
C LEU A 49 -8.90 4.09 2.23
N SER A 50 -8.23 3.89 1.11
CA SER A 50 -7.24 4.83 0.58
C SER A 50 -7.83 6.20 0.24
N ALA A 51 -9.08 6.25 -0.25
CA ALA A 51 -9.78 7.50 -0.51
C ALA A 51 -10.12 8.23 0.80
N ILE A 52 -10.59 7.51 1.82
CA ILE A 52 -10.86 8.06 3.15
C ILE A 52 -9.58 8.62 3.79
N LEU A 53 -8.47 7.89 3.69
CA LEU A 53 -7.16 8.34 4.18
C LEU A 53 -6.68 9.59 3.44
N ILE A 54 -6.75 9.63 2.12
CA ILE A 54 -6.38 10.81 1.31
C ILE A 54 -7.26 12.01 1.67
N GLN A 55 -8.56 11.80 1.94
CA GLN A 55 -9.47 12.86 2.32
C GLN A 55 -9.08 13.51 3.65
N ASN A 56 -8.59 12.75 4.60
CA ASN A 56 -8.31 13.16 5.98
C ASN A 56 -6.82 13.33 6.30
N VAL A 57 -5.95 13.21 5.31
CA VAL A 57 -4.49 13.33 5.51
C VAL A 57 -4.12 14.75 5.96
N ASN A 58 -3.08 14.84 6.81
CA ASN A 58 -2.54 16.13 7.24
C ASN A 58 -2.19 16.99 6.01
N PRO A 59 -2.64 18.26 5.94
CA PRO A 59 -2.39 19.14 4.79
C PRO A 59 -0.93 19.26 4.38
N LEU A 60 0.02 19.15 5.31
CA LEU A 60 1.46 19.18 5.02
C LEU A 60 1.91 18.04 4.10
N ILE A 61 1.26 16.89 4.16
CA ILE A 61 1.56 15.75 3.28
C ILE A 61 1.28 16.09 1.80
N ASN A 62 0.38 17.03 1.51
CA ASN A 62 0.11 17.44 0.14
C ASN A 62 1.30 18.12 -0.55
N PHE A 63 2.28 18.60 0.21
CA PHE A 63 3.51 19.17 -0.37
C PHE A 63 4.49 18.11 -0.88
N ILE A 64 4.41 16.90 -0.34
CA ILE A 64 5.33 15.79 -0.66
C ILE A 64 4.67 14.66 -1.44
N ARG A 65 3.42 14.78 -1.84
CA ARG A 65 2.69 13.77 -2.62
C ARG A 65 2.07 14.30 -3.90
N VAL A 66 1.82 13.41 -4.84
CA VAL A 66 1.04 13.59 -6.06
C VAL A 66 0.11 12.37 -6.24
N PRO A 67 -0.99 12.48 -6.98
CA PRO A 67 -1.56 13.71 -7.55
C PRO A 67 -2.20 14.61 -6.47
N SER A 68 -2.74 15.75 -6.89
CA SER A 68 -3.56 16.59 -6.00
C SER A 68 -4.75 15.81 -5.45
N LYS A 69 -5.26 16.23 -4.27
CA LYS A 69 -6.43 15.60 -3.64
C LYS A 69 -7.65 15.53 -4.59
N LYS A 70 -7.87 16.59 -5.38
CA LYS A 70 -8.97 16.64 -6.35
C LYS A 70 -8.87 15.50 -7.37
N ILE A 71 -7.68 15.24 -7.91
CA ILE A 71 -7.45 14.17 -8.89
C ILE A 71 -7.49 12.80 -8.21
N ALA A 72 -6.82 12.68 -7.05
CA ALA A 72 -6.75 11.42 -6.31
C ALA A 72 -8.13 10.84 -5.94
N LEU A 73 -9.11 11.70 -5.73
CA LEU A 73 -10.47 11.33 -5.30
C LEU A 73 -11.50 11.24 -6.45
N MET A 74 -11.07 11.36 -7.71
CA MET A 74 -11.96 11.17 -8.86
C MET A 74 -12.53 9.74 -8.85
N SER A 75 -13.82 9.62 -9.18
CA SER A 75 -14.54 8.34 -9.17
C SER A 75 -14.46 7.60 -10.50
N GLU A 76 -14.40 8.32 -11.61
CA GLU A 76 -14.33 7.72 -12.94
C GLU A 76 -12.88 7.32 -13.23
N TRP A 77 -12.64 6.02 -13.44
CA TRP A 77 -11.31 5.42 -13.47
C TRP A 77 -10.44 5.90 -14.64
N GLU A 78 -10.97 5.91 -15.83
CA GLU A 78 -10.19 6.27 -17.04
C GLU A 78 -9.76 7.74 -17.00
N THR A 79 -10.70 8.63 -16.68
CA THR A 79 -10.42 10.07 -16.50
C THR A 79 -9.44 10.32 -15.36
N LYS A 80 -9.54 9.53 -14.28
CA LYS A 80 -8.62 9.60 -13.14
C LYS A 80 -7.20 9.22 -13.55
N ILE A 81 -7.02 8.08 -14.21
CA ILE A 81 -5.71 7.62 -14.71
C ILE A 81 -5.10 8.64 -15.66
N GLU A 82 -5.90 9.18 -16.57
CA GLU A 82 -5.48 10.22 -17.51
C GLU A 82 -5.02 11.50 -16.79
N ALA A 83 -5.80 11.98 -15.82
CA ALA A 83 -5.48 13.15 -15.04
C ALA A 83 -4.23 12.95 -14.17
N ILE A 84 -4.05 11.76 -13.59
CA ILE A 84 -2.86 11.40 -12.83
C ILE A 84 -1.64 11.43 -13.75
N ALA A 85 -1.70 10.73 -14.89
CA ALA A 85 -0.58 10.70 -15.84
C ALA A 85 -0.17 12.12 -16.25
N ASN A 86 -1.12 12.95 -16.69
CA ASN A 86 -0.83 14.34 -17.10
C ASN A 86 -0.20 15.19 -16.00
N SER A 87 -0.67 15.03 -14.76
CA SER A 87 -0.21 15.86 -13.63
C SER A 87 1.11 15.38 -13.02
N THR A 88 1.51 14.13 -13.25
CA THR A 88 2.69 13.54 -12.60
C THR A 88 3.90 13.38 -13.51
N ILE A 89 3.71 13.27 -14.83
CA ILE A 89 4.81 13.21 -15.80
C ILE A 89 5.86 14.33 -15.58
N PRO A 90 5.49 15.62 -15.41
CA PRO A 90 6.47 16.70 -15.23
C PRO A 90 7.03 16.80 -13.80
N VAL A 91 6.67 15.90 -12.90
CA VAL A 91 7.05 15.97 -11.49
C VAL A 91 8.23 15.03 -11.21
N ASN A 92 9.16 15.44 -10.34
CA ASN A 92 10.18 14.54 -9.81
C ASN A 92 9.52 13.55 -8.82
N VAL A 93 9.12 12.38 -9.33
CA VAL A 93 8.55 11.30 -8.52
C VAL A 93 9.68 10.39 -8.03
N THR A 94 9.76 10.20 -6.72
CA THR A 94 10.79 9.37 -6.07
C THR A 94 10.24 8.09 -5.48
N SER A 95 8.93 8.03 -5.26
CA SER A 95 8.28 6.81 -4.75
C SER A 95 6.88 6.61 -5.32
N LEU A 96 6.47 5.34 -5.35
CA LEU A 96 5.12 4.91 -5.68
C LEU A 96 4.47 4.29 -4.46
N SER A 97 3.14 4.46 -4.34
CA SER A 97 2.33 3.75 -3.33
C SER A 97 0.98 3.35 -3.92
N GLY A 98 0.60 2.09 -3.75
CA GLY A 98 -0.69 1.59 -4.23
C GLY A 98 -0.73 0.10 -4.55
N VAL A 99 -1.84 -0.33 -5.10
CA VAL A 99 -2.06 -1.71 -5.51
C VAL A 99 -1.29 -2.00 -6.80
N PRO A 100 -0.51 -3.09 -6.88
CA PRO A 100 0.33 -3.40 -8.04
C PRO A 100 -0.41 -3.44 -9.37
N SER A 101 -1.58 -4.05 -9.44
CA SER A 101 -2.37 -4.13 -10.68
C SER A 101 -2.77 -2.74 -11.20
N TRP A 102 -3.23 -1.87 -10.32
CA TRP A 102 -3.65 -0.51 -10.69
C TRP A 102 -2.46 0.38 -11.07
N MET A 103 -1.39 0.29 -10.31
CA MET A 103 -0.17 1.04 -10.59
C MET A 103 0.43 0.66 -11.95
N LEU A 104 0.39 -0.62 -12.32
CA LEU A 104 0.88 -1.08 -13.62
C LEU A 104 0.07 -0.49 -14.79
N VAL A 105 -1.25 -0.34 -14.64
CA VAL A 105 -2.10 0.34 -15.64
C VAL A 105 -1.67 1.80 -15.80
N LEU A 106 -1.46 2.51 -14.69
CA LEU A 106 -0.99 3.90 -14.71
C LEU A 106 0.39 4.02 -15.35
N ILE A 107 1.33 3.14 -15.00
CA ILE A 107 2.69 3.14 -15.58
C ILE A 107 2.62 2.95 -17.10
N LYS A 108 1.88 1.96 -17.58
CA LYS A 108 1.69 1.74 -19.03
C LYS A 108 1.13 2.98 -19.72
N ARG A 109 0.15 3.64 -19.11
CA ARG A 109 -0.44 4.88 -19.66
C ARG A 109 0.58 6.03 -19.71
N ILE A 110 1.44 6.17 -18.69
CA ILE A 110 2.52 7.17 -18.66
C ILE A 110 3.55 6.92 -19.77
N LEU A 111 3.99 5.67 -19.93
CA LEU A 111 4.93 5.28 -20.97
C LEU A 111 4.36 5.51 -22.37
N GLU A 112 3.11 5.13 -22.61
CA GLU A 112 2.41 5.41 -23.86
C GLU A 112 2.36 6.91 -24.19
N LYS A 113 2.03 7.76 -23.21
CA LYS A 113 1.93 9.22 -23.40
C LYS A 113 3.28 9.88 -23.64
N THR A 114 4.32 9.38 -23.02
CA THR A 114 5.66 9.95 -23.12
C THR A 114 6.47 9.39 -24.29
N GLY A 115 6.03 8.26 -24.87
CA GLY A 115 6.81 7.51 -25.86
C GLY A 115 8.08 6.87 -25.31
N LYS A 116 8.20 6.80 -23.96
CA LYS A 116 9.34 6.20 -23.27
C LYS A 116 9.17 4.69 -23.14
N GLN A 117 10.30 3.98 -23.01
CA GLN A 117 10.30 2.53 -22.88
C GLN A 117 10.28 2.10 -21.41
N THR A 118 10.90 2.88 -20.54
CA THR A 118 11.02 2.57 -19.12
C THR A 118 10.64 3.75 -18.24
N LEU A 119 10.27 3.46 -16.99
CA LEU A 119 9.78 4.47 -16.07
C LEU A 119 10.89 5.40 -15.56
N GLU A 120 12.13 4.91 -15.46
CA GLU A 120 13.30 5.72 -15.11
C GLU A 120 13.65 6.77 -16.18
N GLU A 121 13.20 6.60 -17.42
CA GLU A 121 13.31 7.65 -18.43
C GLU A 121 12.32 8.82 -18.20
N VAL A 122 11.26 8.56 -17.46
CA VAL A 122 10.27 9.57 -17.06
C VAL A 122 10.64 10.14 -15.69
N TRP A 123 10.98 9.28 -14.72
CA TRP A 123 11.32 9.65 -13.35
C TRP A 123 12.67 9.06 -12.94
N PRO A 124 13.78 9.76 -13.29
CA PRO A 124 15.14 9.23 -13.05
C PRO A 124 15.50 8.99 -11.58
N ASN A 125 14.77 9.63 -10.65
CA ASN A 125 15.01 9.53 -9.22
C ASN A 125 14.01 8.58 -8.51
N LEU A 126 13.24 7.80 -9.28
CA LEU A 126 12.34 6.81 -8.71
C LEU A 126 13.13 5.68 -8.07
N GLU A 127 12.91 5.43 -6.76
CA GLU A 127 13.69 4.46 -6.01
C GLU A 127 12.89 3.39 -5.27
N VAL A 128 11.60 3.65 -4.94
CA VAL A 128 10.82 2.68 -4.14
C VAL A 128 9.35 2.63 -4.53
N PHE A 129 8.80 1.41 -4.50
CA PHE A 129 7.37 1.16 -4.57
C PHE A 129 6.88 0.45 -3.30
N PHE A 130 6.10 1.17 -2.49
CA PHE A 130 5.34 0.60 -1.38
C PHE A 130 4.04 0.01 -1.94
N HIS A 131 3.90 -1.30 -1.90
CA HIS A 131 2.77 -1.98 -2.49
C HIS A 131 2.07 -2.90 -1.49
N GLY A 132 0.82 -3.23 -1.77
CA GLY A 132 0.02 -4.12 -0.95
C GLY A 132 -1.38 -4.31 -1.54
N GLY A 133 -2.25 -4.94 -0.77
CA GLY A 133 -3.63 -5.24 -1.17
C GLY A 133 -3.79 -6.49 -2.04
N VAL A 134 -2.75 -6.86 -2.80
CA VAL A 134 -2.66 -8.13 -3.55
C VAL A 134 -1.21 -8.61 -3.57
N ALA A 135 -1.00 -9.91 -3.69
CA ALA A 135 0.35 -10.49 -3.82
C ALA A 135 1.09 -9.89 -5.02
N PHE A 136 2.35 -9.51 -4.83
CA PHE A 136 3.17 -8.89 -5.87
C PHE A 136 3.71 -9.89 -6.91
N THR A 137 3.90 -11.14 -6.50
CA THR A 137 4.54 -12.18 -7.34
C THR A 137 3.98 -12.28 -8.76
N PRO A 138 2.64 -12.27 -9.02
CA PRO A 138 2.10 -12.35 -10.36
C PRO A 138 2.44 -11.15 -11.27
N TYR A 139 2.80 -10.02 -10.67
CA TYR A 139 3.09 -8.77 -11.39
C TYR A 139 4.58 -8.52 -11.59
N ARG A 140 5.44 -9.21 -10.87
CA ARG A 140 6.90 -8.98 -10.83
C ARG A 140 7.54 -8.93 -12.21
N GLU A 141 7.23 -9.88 -13.09
CA GLU A 141 7.80 -9.91 -14.44
C GLU A 141 7.32 -8.75 -15.32
N GLN A 142 6.06 -8.31 -15.14
CA GLN A 142 5.56 -7.15 -15.87
C GLN A 142 6.22 -5.85 -15.39
N TYR A 143 6.50 -5.72 -14.10
CA TYR A 143 7.25 -4.58 -13.57
C TYR A 143 8.68 -4.53 -14.09
N LYS A 144 9.36 -5.68 -14.22
CA LYS A 144 10.70 -5.77 -14.83
C LYS A 144 10.74 -5.33 -16.29
N GLN A 145 9.63 -5.40 -17.01
CA GLN A 145 9.54 -4.93 -18.39
C GLN A 145 9.47 -3.40 -18.51
N VAL A 146 9.02 -2.73 -17.48
CA VAL A 146 8.77 -1.27 -17.48
C VAL A 146 9.69 -0.50 -16.54
N ILE A 147 10.40 -1.19 -15.65
CA ILE A 147 11.39 -0.62 -14.72
C ILE A 147 12.65 -1.48 -14.77
N HIS A 148 13.73 -0.94 -15.33
CA HIS A 148 15.01 -1.63 -15.46
C HIS A 148 16.04 -1.18 -14.43
N SER A 149 15.74 -0.11 -13.68
CA SER A 149 16.64 0.42 -12.65
C SER A 149 16.93 -0.61 -11.57
N LYS A 150 18.23 -0.88 -11.32
CA LYS A 150 18.69 -1.72 -10.21
C LYS A 150 18.54 -1.04 -8.84
N MET A 151 18.27 0.27 -8.85
CA MET A 151 18.03 1.06 -7.64
C MET A 151 16.58 0.99 -7.17
N MET A 152 15.69 0.36 -7.95
CA MET A 152 14.28 0.24 -7.61
C MET A 152 14.04 -0.82 -6.54
N HIS A 153 13.54 -0.39 -5.40
CA HIS A 153 13.14 -1.25 -4.30
C HIS A 153 11.62 -1.50 -4.30
N TYR A 154 11.22 -2.69 -3.91
CA TYR A 154 9.82 -3.07 -3.74
C TYR A 154 9.62 -3.44 -2.29
N VAL A 155 8.75 -2.71 -1.60
CA VAL A 155 8.47 -2.90 -0.16
C VAL A 155 7.00 -3.30 -0.01
N GLU A 156 6.79 -4.53 0.44
CA GLU A 156 5.43 -5.04 0.64
C GLU A 156 4.87 -4.57 1.98
N THR A 157 3.60 -4.18 1.95
CA THR A 157 2.83 -3.80 3.14
C THR A 157 1.53 -4.57 3.18
N TYR A 158 1.12 -4.99 4.36
CA TYR A 158 -0.18 -5.62 4.57
C TYR A 158 -1.08 -4.70 5.38
N ASN A 159 -2.00 -4.06 4.67
CA ASN A 159 -3.04 -3.23 5.28
C ASN A 159 -4.39 -3.50 4.62
N ALA A 160 -5.44 -3.40 5.41
CA ALA A 160 -6.83 -3.56 5.00
C ALA A 160 -7.69 -2.53 5.73
N SER A 161 -8.99 -2.48 5.46
CA SER A 161 -9.92 -1.59 6.17
C SER A 161 -9.92 -1.85 7.68
N GLU A 162 -9.67 -3.08 8.06
CA GLU A 162 -9.64 -3.60 9.43
C GLU A 162 -8.40 -3.18 10.21
N GLY A 163 -7.30 -2.90 9.54
CA GLY A 163 -6.06 -2.54 10.22
C GLY A 163 -4.82 -2.50 9.33
N TYR A 164 -3.69 -2.15 9.94
CA TYR A 164 -2.38 -2.23 9.33
C TYR A 164 -1.57 -3.30 10.05
N PHE A 165 -1.19 -4.36 9.36
CA PHE A 165 -0.72 -5.60 9.97
C PHE A 165 0.76 -5.87 9.80
N GLY A 166 1.33 -5.49 8.65
CA GLY A 166 2.72 -5.82 8.38
C GLY A 166 3.40 -4.91 7.38
N THR A 167 4.71 -4.84 7.48
CA THR A 167 5.59 -4.14 6.54
C THR A 167 6.88 -4.94 6.37
N GLN A 168 7.29 -5.16 5.14
CA GLN A 168 8.60 -5.72 4.84
C GLN A 168 9.70 -4.80 5.38
N ASN A 169 10.64 -5.36 6.13
CA ASN A 169 11.72 -4.63 6.79
C ASN A 169 13.13 -5.14 6.40
N ASP A 170 13.19 -6.06 5.44
CA ASP A 170 14.41 -6.56 4.81
C ASP A 170 14.13 -6.78 3.31
N LEU A 171 14.89 -6.14 2.43
CA LEU A 171 14.70 -6.26 0.97
C LEU A 171 15.11 -7.63 0.42
N SER A 172 15.89 -8.39 1.18
CA SER A 172 16.33 -9.75 0.82
C SER A 172 15.37 -10.85 1.30
N ASP A 173 14.49 -10.52 2.25
CA ASP A 173 13.50 -11.44 2.83
C ASP A 173 12.08 -10.97 2.48
N PRO A 174 11.24 -11.82 1.85
CA PRO A 174 9.84 -11.49 1.58
C PRO A 174 8.96 -11.45 2.84
N ALA A 175 9.47 -11.86 3.99
CA ALA A 175 8.73 -11.79 5.24
C ALA A 175 8.42 -10.35 5.65
N MET A 176 7.27 -10.16 6.29
CA MET A 176 6.85 -8.87 6.83
C MET A 176 6.96 -8.87 8.36
N LEU A 177 7.44 -7.77 8.91
CA LEU A 177 7.37 -7.50 10.34
C LEU A 177 5.91 -7.31 10.74
N LEU A 178 5.40 -8.17 11.65
CA LEU A 178 4.05 -8.03 12.20
C LEU A 178 3.99 -6.84 13.17
N MET A 179 2.98 -5.97 13.00
CA MET A 179 2.79 -4.76 13.82
C MET A 179 2.03 -5.08 15.11
N ILE A 180 2.72 -5.59 16.11
CA ILE A 180 2.13 -6.07 17.37
C ILE A 180 1.73 -4.95 18.34
N ASP A 181 2.22 -3.73 18.15
CA ASP A 181 1.98 -2.57 19.04
C ASP A 181 0.96 -1.56 18.49
N TYR A 182 0.15 -1.98 17.51
CA TYR A 182 -0.88 -1.14 16.87
C TYR A 182 -2.28 -1.25 17.53
N GLY A 183 -2.37 -1.87 18.71
CA GLY A 183 -3.64 -2.07 19.40
C GLY A 183 -4.54 -3.11 18.75
N ILE A 184 -3.92 -4.05 18.05
CA ILE A 184 -4.55 -5.23 17.46
C ILE A 184 -4.08 -6.45 18.25
N PHE A 185 -5.03 -7.24 18.73
CA PHE A 185 -4.76 -8.55 19.31
C PHE A 185 -4.87 -9.60 18.22
N TYR A 186 -3.83 -10.41 18.06
CA TYR A 186 -3.71 -11.42 17.02
C TYR A 186 -3.90 -12.82 17.59
N GLU A 187 -4.73 -13.60 16.91
CA GLU A 187 -4.87 -15.05 17.09
C GLU A 187 -4.64 -15.74 15.73
N PHE A 188 -4.21 -16.97 15.75
CA PHE A 188 -3.82 -17.73 14.56
C PHE A 188 -4.52 -19.09 14.57
N VAL A 189 -5.34 -19.36 13.57
CA VAL A 189 -6.04 -20.61 13.37
C VAL A 189 -5.33 -21.40 12.27
N PRO A 190 -4.87 -22.66 12.53
CA PRO A 190 -4.30 -23.49 11.47
C PRO A 190 -5.23 -23.61 10.27
N LEU A 191 -4.72 -23.50 9.05
CA LEU A 191 -5.60 -23.53 7.86
C LEU A 191 -6.44 -24.80 7.76
N GLU A 192 -5.92 -25.93 8.23
CA GLU A 192 -6.64 -27.21 8.28
C GLU A 192 -7.79 -27.25 9.31
N GLU A 193 -7.89 -26.22 10.14
CA GLU A 193 -8.93 -26.12 11.17
C GLU A 193 -9.97 -25.02 10.92
N VAL A 194 -9.78 -24.19 9.92
CA VAL A 194 -10.61 -23.00 9.65
C VAL A 194 -12.10 -23.34 9.52
N ASP A 195 -12.42 -24.48 8.88
CA ASP A 195 -13.79 -24.92 8.64
C ASP A 195 -14.40 -25.72 9.80
N LYS A 196 -13.66 -25.95 10.89
CA LYS A 196 -14.20 -26.62 12.07
C LYS A 196 -15.15 -25.70 12.83
N GLU A 197 -16.17 -26.28 13.47
CA GLU A 197 -17.13 -25.53 14.27
C GLU A 197 -16.46 -24.78 15.44
N ASN A 198 -15.43 -25.36 16.04
CA ASN A 198 -14.65 -24.80 17.14
C ASN A 198 -13.15 -24.98 16.88
N PRO A 199 -12.56 -24.21 15.97
CA PRO A 199 -11.15 -24.33 15.68
C PRO A 199 -10.31 -23.83 16.85
N ARG A 200 -9.16 -24.47 17.10
CA ARG A 200 -8.21 -23.98 18.08
C ARG A 200 -7.54 -22.72 17.52
N ALA A 201 -7.52 -21.65 18.28
CA ALA A 201 -6.73 -20.45 18.00
C ALA A 201 -5.50 -20.40 18.90
N TYR A 202 -4.39 -19.98 18.34
CA TYR A 202 -3.09 -19.86 18.99
C TYR A 202 -2.74 -18.39 19.18
N CYS A 203 -2.11 -18.05 20.30
CA CYS A 203 -1.46 -16.76 20.45
C CYS A 203 -0.13 -16.72 19.69
N LEU A 204 0.47 -15.55 19.55
CA LEU A 204 1.69 -15.37 18.74
C LEU A 204 2.86 -16.25 19.23
N GLU A 205 3.00 -16.42 20.53
CA GLU A 205 4.03 -17.26 21.16
C GLU A 205 3.84 -18.78 20.94
N GLU A 206 2.66 -19.19 20.50
CA GLU A 206 2.32 -20.61 20.28
C GLU A 206 2.45 -21.02 18.81
N VAL A 207 2.60 -20.06 17.87
CA VAL A 207 2.69 -20.37 16.44
C VAL A 207 4.00 -21.06 16.09
N GLU A 208 3.94 -21.98 15.16
CA GLU A 208 5.13 -22.70 14.66
C GLU A 208 5.55 -22.16 13.30
N LEU A 209 6.88 -22.03 13.10
CA LEU A 209 7.42 -21.64 11.82
C LEU A 209 7.09 -22.65 10.72
N ASN A 210 6.93 -22.15 9.48
CA ASN A 210 6.60 -22.95 8.29
C ASN A 210 5.23 -23.64 8.35
N LYS A 211 4.33 -23.19 9.21
CA LYS A 211 2.91 -23.55 9.18
C LYS A 211 2.07 -22.40 8.67
N ASN A 212 0.99 -22.73 7.98
CA ASN A 212 0.03 -21.74 7.49
C ASN A 212 -1.12 -21.58 8.48
N TYR A 213 -1.45 -20.33 8.76
CA TYR A 213 -2.54 -19.95 9.68
C TYR A 213 -3.44 -18.92 9.01
N ALA A 214 -4.72 -18.98 9.30
CA ALA A 214 -5.63 -17.86 9.14
C ALA A 214 -5.45 -16.90 10.32
N MET A 215 -5.30 -15.62 10.03
CA MET A 215 -5.15 -14.58 11.06
C MET A 215 -6.53 -14.14 11.55
N VAL A 216 -6.71 -14.13 12.85
CA VAL A 216 -7.92 -13.64 13.54
C VAL A 216 -7.52 -12.43 14.37
N ILE A 217 -8.29 -11.36 14.27
CA ILE A 217 -7.97 -10.08 14.91
C ILE A 217 -9.08 -9.62 15.84
N SER A 218 -8.67 -9.01 16.94
CA SER A 218 -9.56 -8.20 17.78
C SER A 218 -8.97 -6.79 17.89
N THR A 219 -9.78 -5.76 17.69
CA THR A 219 -9.32 -4.38 17.62
C THR A 219 -10.10 -3.48 18.56
N SER A 220 -9.49 -2.38 18.99
CA SER A 220 -10.15 -1.33 19.76
C SER A 220 -11.28 -0.61 18.98
N CYS A 221 -11.35 -0.80 17.67
CA CYS A 221 -12.40 -0.24 16.81
C CYS A 221 -13.68 -1.09 16.75
N GLY A 222 -13.75 -2.17 17.50
CA GLY A 222 -14.97 -2.99 17.64
C GLY A 222 -14.99 -4.28 16.84
N LEU A 223 -13.92 -4.64 16.12
CA LEU A 223 -13.78 -6.00 15.58
C LEU A 223 -13.45 -6.94 16.72
N TRP A 224 -14.17 -8.04 16.79
CA TRP A 224 -13.98 -9.05 17.81
C TRP A 224 -13.85 -10.43 17.18
N ARG A 225 -12.65 -11.02 17.32
CA ARG A 225 -12.28 -12.32 16.72
C ARG A 225 -12.67 -12.41 15.24
N TYR A 226 -12.37 -11.36 14.50
CA TYR A 226 -12.64 -11.27 13.07
C TYR A 226 -11.53 -11.99 12.29
N MET A 227 -11.90 -13.00 11.51
CA MET A 227 -10.94 -13.68 10.63
C MET A 227 -10.71 -12.83 9.39
N ILE A 228 -9.46 -12.44 9.20
CA ILE A 228 -9.05 -11.71 8.01
C ILE A 228 -8.38 -12.68 7.02
N GLY A 229 -8.85 -12.65 5.76
CA GLY A 229 -8.40 -13.59 4.74
C GLY A 229 -7.89 -12.92 3.49
#